data_39e413d48c1abb22582222858537d9f3
#
_entry.id   39e413d48c1abb22582222858537d9f3
#
_cell.length_a   1.000
_cell.length_b   1.000
_cell.length_c   1.000
_cell.angle_alpha   90.00
_cell.angle_beta   90.00
_cell.angle_gamma   90.00
#
_symmetry.space_group_name_H-M   'P 1'
#
loop_
_entity.id
_entity.type
_entity.pdbx_description
1 polymer ?
#
loop_
_entity_poly.entity_id
_entity_poly.type
_entity_poly.pdbx_seq_one_letter_code
_entity_poly.pdbx_strand_id
1 'polypeptide(L)'
;MSYLQPVFPALLFLAFVALFRIWRRSTSNDRPRLLTFSLVGLLLLSLNPLVWLFSRPLEIWYDQHPTPGEPADAIVVLAGAVASPLPDRPYSMIGPDTYVRLHHASWLFKHWVPQPVLASGGGEDGKSYSQTMRHFLEAEGVPPDKIWVEDRSQSTY
;
A
#
# COMPACT_ATOMS: atom_id res chain seq x y z
N MET A 1 2.87 -7.73 9.53
CA MET A 1 1.63 -8.32 8.97
C MET A 1 1.86 -9.58 8.12
N SER A 2 3.02 -10.23 8.19
CA SER A 2 3.37 -11.34 7.29
C SER A 2 2.89 -12.73 7.74
N TYR A 3 2.34 -12.88 8.94
CA TYR A 3 1.97 -14.21 9.45
C TYR A 3 0.63 -14.75 8.95
N LEU A 4 -0.27 -13.90 8.44
CA LEU A 4 -1.56 -14.33 7.89
C LEU A 4 -1.48 -14.74 6.41
N GLN A 5 -0.42 -14.37 5.70
CA GLN A 5 -0.26 -14.68 4.28
C GLN A 5 -0.23 -16.19 3.97
N PRO A 6 0.47 -17.06 4.73
CA PRO A 6 0.46 -18.49 4.45
C PRO A 6 -0.80 -19.22 4.96
N VAL A 7 -1.54 -18.65 5.92
CA VAL A 7 -2.73 -19.30 6.51
C VAL A 7 -3.89 -19.32 5.52
N PHE A 8 -4.10 -18.23 4.78
CA PHE A 8 -5.20 -18.13 3.83
C PHE A 8 -5.12 -19.15 2.68
N PRO A 9 -4.00 -19.29 1.94
CA PRO A 9 -3.87 -20.35 0.94
C PRO A 9 -3.92 -21.76 1.54
N ALA A 10 -3.44 -21.97 2.76
CA ALA A 10 -3.55 -23.27 3.44
C ALA A 10 -5.02 -23.64 3.74
N LEU A 11 -5.82 -22.71 4.23
CA LEU A 11 -7.26 -22.91 4.46
C LEU A 11 -8.01 -23.15 3.15
N LEU A 12 -7.68 -22.42 2.08
CA LEU A 12 -8.25 -22.66 0.75
C LEU A 12 -7.91 -24.04 0.21
N PHE A 13 -6.69 -24.51 0.40
CA PHE A 13 -6.26 -25.83 0.02
C PHE A 13 -7.02 -26.91 0.79
N LEU A 14 -7.20 -26.75 2.11
CA LEU A 14 -8.00 -27.67 2.93
C LEU A 14 -9.48 -27.70 2.48
N ALA A 15 -10.06 -26.55 2.16
CA ALA A 15 -11.41 -26.48 1.64
C ALA A 15 -11.53 -27.18 0.28
N PHE A 16 -10.52 -27.05 -0.59
CA PHE A 16 -10.46 -27.75 -1.87
C PHE A 16 -10.38 -29.27 -1.69
N VAL A 17 -9.55 -29.76 -0.75
CA VAL A 17 -9.43 -31.19 -0.42
C VAL A 17 -10.75 -31.74 0.13
N ALA A 18 -11.43 -30.98 0.99
CA ALA A 18 -12.73 -31.37 1.53
C ALA A 18 -13.79 -31.47 0.42
N LEU A 19 -13.83 -30.46 -0.47
CA LEU A 19 -14.73 -30.42 -1.61
C LEU A 19 -14.47 -31.60 -2.58
N PHE A 20 -13.20 -31.89 -2.88
CA PHE A 20 -12.80 -33.02 -3.72
C PHE A 20 -13.25 -34.37 -3.13
N ARG A 21 -13.16 -34.53 -1.80
CA ARG A 21 -13.67 -35.72 -1.11
C ARG A 21 -15.18 -35.87 -1.23
N ILE A 22 -15.92 -34.77 -1.05
CA ILE A 22 -17.39 -34.75 -1.24
C ILE A 22 -17.74 -35.08 -2.69
N TRP A 23 -17.07 -34.45 -3.65
CA TRP A 23 -17.29 -34.68 -5.08
C TRP A 23 -17.05 -36.14 -5.51
N ARG A 24 -16.02 -36.78 -4.95
CA ARG A 24 -15.69 -38.19 -5.22
C ARG A 24 -16.69 -39.19 -4.59
N ARG A 25 -17.32 -38.77 -3.48
CA ARG A 25 -18.30 -39.63 -2.77
C ARG A 25 -19.75 -39.40 -3.18
N SER A 26 -20.04 -38.29 -3.84
CA SER A 26 -21.41 -37.96 -4.24
C SER A 26 -21.83 -38.79 -5.45
N THR A 27 -22.85 -39.61 -5.27
CA THR A 27 -23.56 -40.35 -6.33
C THR A 27 -24.68 -39.53 -6.96
N SER A 28 -24.94 -38.33 -6.46
CA SER A 28 -25.97 -37.41 -6.93
C SER A 28 -25.50 -36.60 -8.13
N ASN A 29 -26.43 -36.36 -9.06
CA ASN A 29 -26.17 -35.61 -10.29
C ASN A 29 -25.95 -34.11 -10.08
N ASP A 30 -26.23 -33.60 -8.87
CA ASP A 30 -26.01 -32.22 -8.45
C ASP A 30 -24.57 -32.04 -7.96
N ARG A 31 -23.64 -32.11 -8.88
CA ARG A 31 -22.23 -31.85 -8.59
C ARG A 31 -22.06 -30.38 -8.24
N PRO A 32 -21.32 -30.03 -7.16
CA PRO A 32 -21.09 -28.65 -6.74
C PRO A 32 -20.09 -27.95 -7.68
N ARG A 33 -20.39 -27.97 -8.99
CA ARG A 33 -19.50 -27.42 -10.04
C ARG A 33 -19.23 -25.94 -9.82
N LEU A 34 -20.27 -25.15 -9.52
CA LEU A 34 -20.15 -23.72 -9.27
C LEU A 34 -19.24 -23.44 -8.05
N LEU A 35 -19.40 -24.25 -7.00
CA LEU A 35 -18.60 -24.10 -5.78
C LEU A 35 -17.12 -24.46 -6.05
N THR A 36 -16.87 -25.49 -6.85
CA THR A 36 -15.53 -25.87 -7.28
C THR A 36 -14.88 -24.76 -8.10
N PHE A 37 -15.60 -24.18 -9.09
CA PHE A 37 -15.10 -23.08 -9.90
C PHE A 37 -14.81 -21.85 -9.07
N SER A 38 -15.69 -21.50 -8.13
CA SER A 38 -15.47 -20.35 -7.24
C SER A 38 -14.24 -20.55 -6.36
N LEU A 39 -14.04 -21.76 -5.82
CA LEU A 39 -12.90 -22.07 -4.95
C LEU A 39 -11.58 -22.10 -5.71
N VAL A 40 -11.58 -22.65 -6.92
CA VAL A 40 -10.42 -22.62 -7.82
C VAL A 40 -10.10 -21.18 -8.22
N GLY A 41 -11.11 -20.38 -8.57
CA GLY A 41 -10.94 -18.96 -8.89
C GLY A 41 -10.32 -18.18 -7.73
N LEU A 42 -10.83 -18.36 -6.52
CA LEU A 42 -10.26 -17.72 -5.32
C LEU A 42 -8.83 -18.18 -5.04
N LEU A 43 -8.53 -19.47 -5.21
CA LEU A 43 -7.18 -19.98 -5.05
C LEU A 43 -6.22 -19.33 -6.07
N LEU A 44 -6.62 -19.29 -7.32
CA LEU A 44 -5.82 -18.68 -8.40
C LEU A 44 -5.57 -17.20 -8.15
N LEU A 45 -6.60 -16.43 -7.75
CA LEU A 45 -6.48 -15.01 -7.43
C LEU A 45 -5.65 -14.75 -6.15
N SER A 46 -5.51 -15.74 -5.28
CA SER A 46 -4.65 -15.64 -4.07
C SER A 46 -3.18 -15.88 -4.37
N LEU A 47 -2.83 -16.33 -5.57
CA LEU A 47 -1.43 -16.56 -5.95
C LEU A 47 -0.77 -15.26 -6.41
N ASN A 48 0.25 -14.81 -5.70
CA ASN A 48 1.03 -13.62 -6.04
C ASN A 48 1.46 -13.53 -7.53
N PRO A 49 1.91 -14.62 -8.18
CA PRO A 49 2.29 -14.57 -9.59
C PRO A 49 1.13 -14.20 -10.53
N LEU A 50 -0.08 -14.64 -10.23
CA LEU A 50 -1.25 -14.31 -11.04
C LEU A 50 -1.71 -12.87 -10.82
N VAL A 51 -1.73 -12.39 -9.59
CA VAL A 51 -1.99 -10.98 -9.29
C VAL A 51 -0.99 -10.10 -10.03
N TRP A 52 0.30 -10.45 -9.97
CA TRP A 52 1.35 -9.73 -10.69
C TRP A 52 1.15 -9.77 -12.21
N LEU A 53 0.76 -10.92 -12.79
CA LEU A 53 0.52 -11.06 -14.21
C LEU A 53 -0.64 -10.16 -14.69
N PHE A 54 -1.70 -10.01 -13.88
CA PHE A 54 -2.85 -9.18 -14.19
C PHE A 54 -2.62 -7.69 -13.91
N SER A 55 -1.82 -7.34 -12.92
CA SER A 55 -1.51 -5.93 -12.60
C SER A 55 -0.46 -5.34 -13.55
N ARG A 56 0.46 -6.14 -14.04
CA ARG A 56 1.57 -5.69 -14.88
C ARG A 56 1.17 -4.92 -16.15
N PRO A 57 0.16 -5.30 -16.93
CA PRO A 57 -0.28 -4.51 -18.08
C PRO A 57 -0.77 -3.10 -17.70
N LEU A 58 -1.36 -2.95 -16.51
CA LEU A 58 -1.82 -1.67 -16.00
C LEU A 58 -0.65 -0.77 -15.57
N GLU A 59 0.41 -1.36 -15.04
CA GLU A 59 1.61 -0.65 -14.60
C GLU A 59 2.51 -0.21 -15.77
N ILE A 60 2.60 -1.03 -16.84
CA ILE A 60 3.46 -0.73 -18.01
C ILE A 60 2.96 0.48 -18.81
N TRP A 61 1.68 0.79 -18.74
CA TRP A 61 1.10 1.94 -19.47
C TRP A 61 1.43 3.29 -18.83
N TYR A 62 1.92 3.31 -17.58
CA TYR A 62 2.35 4.54 -16.93
C TYR A 62 3.85 4.74 -17.14
N ASP A 63 4.20 5.98 -17.42
CA ASP A 63 5.60 6.37 -17.53
C ASP A 63 6.31 6.16 -16.18
N GLN A 64 7.33 5.31 -16.19
CA GLN A 64 8.11 4.98 -15.00
C GLN A 64 9.35 5.88 -14.83
N HIS A 65 9.41 7.01 -15.54
CA HIS A 65 10.50 7.94 -15.34
C HIS A 65 10.47 8.51 -13.92
N PRO A 66 11.60 8.50 -13.23
CA PRO A 66 11.68 8.97 -11.84
C PRO A 66 11.46 10.48 -11.73
N THR A 67 11.62 11.21 -12.83
CA THR A 67 11.43 12.66 -12.90
C THR A 67 10.32 12.99 -13.89
N PRO A 68 9.39 13.90 -13.53
CA PRO A 68 8.40 14.41 -14.48
C PRO A 68 9.06 15.06 -15.70
N GLY A 69 8.46 14.89 -16.88
CA GLY A 69 8.93 15.53 -18.11
C GLY A 69 8.69 17.04 -18.17
N GLU A 70 7.75 17.53 -17.35
CA GLU A 70 7.38 18.95 -17.28
C GLU A 70 7.75 19.54 -15.91
N PRO A 71 8.05 20.87 -15.85
CA PRO A 71 8.28 21.53 -14.58
C PRO A 71 7.02 21.48 -13.70
N ALA A 72 7.21 21.20 -12.41
CA ALA A 72 6.16 21.22 -11.41
C ALA A 72 6.38 22.34 -10.40
N ASP A 73 5.30 22.90 -9.86
CA ASP A 73 5.36 23.99 -8.87
C ASP A 73 5.53 23.49 -7.44
N ALA A 74 5.17 22.25 -7.16
CA ALA A 74 5.30 21.62 -5.85
C ALA A 74 5.42 20.10 -5.97
N ILE A 75 6.01 19.47 -4.96
CA ILE A 75 6.04 18.03 -4.75
C ILE A 75 5.02 17.69 -3.68
N VAL A 76 3.97 16.92 -4.00
CA VAL A 76 2.92 16.55 -3.04
C VAL A 76 3.14 15.11 -2.58
N VAL A 77 3.24 14.89 -1.27
CA VAL A 77 3.39 13.57 -0.67
C VAL A 77 2.17 13.26 0.18
N LEU A 78 1.43 12.23 -0.23
CA LEU A 78 0.26 11.74 0.49
C LEU A 78 0.68 10.68 1.51
N ALA A 79 0.18 10.80 2.75
CA ALA A 79 0.37 9.77 3.76
C ALA A 79 -0.26 8.45 3.29
N GLY A 80 0.47 7.34 3.41
CA GLY A 80 -0.06 5.99 3.18
C GLY A 80 -0.40 5.31 4.50
N ALA A 81 0.57 5.24 5.41
CA ALA A 81 0.38 4.72 6.76
C ALA A 81 1.35 5.41 7.72
N VAL A 82 0.85 5.82 8.87
CA VAL A 82 1.65 6.30 10.01
C VAL A 82 1.08 5.66 11.26
N ALA A 83 1.91 4.91 11.98
CA ALA A 83 1.50 4.29 13.23
C ALA A 83 1.55 5.33 14.36
N SER A 84 0.44 5.50 15.05
CA SER A 84 0.33 6.37 16.22
C SER A 84 1.23 5.90 17.36
N PRO A 85 1.63 6.81 18.28
CA PRO A 85 2.32 6.43 19.51
C PRO A 85 1.50 5.45 20.34
N LEU A 86 2.19 4.50 20.95
CA LEU A 86 1.64 3.54 21.90
C LEU A 86 2.23 3.80 23.30
N PRO A 87 1.64 3.26 24.38
CA PRO A 87 2.18 3.43 25.73
C PRO A 87 3.65 2.97 25.89
N ASP A 88 4.02 1.91 25.19
CA ASP A 88 5.37 1.34 25.13
C ASP A 88 6.27 2.00 24.07
N ARG A 89 5.67 2.81 23.19
CA ARG A 89 6.37 3.52 22.12
C ARG A 89 5.79 4.93 21.98
N PRO A 90 6.33 5.92 22.69
CA PRO A 90 5.76 7.28 22.77
C PRO A 90 6.02 8.15 21.53
N TYR A 91 6.36 7.57 20.39
CA TYR A 91 6.61 8.26 19.12
C TYR A 91 5.84 7.64 17.97
N SER A 92 5.52 8.46 16.97
CA SER A 92 4.90 8.00 15.72
C SER A 92 5.92 7.30 14.82
N MET A 93 5.50 6.26 14.12
CA MET A 93 6.35 5.57 13.12
C MET A 93 5.76 5.72 11.73
N ILE A 94 6.61 6.07 10.79
CA ILE A 94 6.27 6.10 9.36
C ILE A 94 6.18 4.67 8.86
N GLY A 95 5.06 4.32 8.23
CA GLY A 95 4.89 3.02 7.57
C GLY A 95 5.71 2.91 6.28
N PRO A 96 5.94 1.67 5.78
CA PRO A 96 6.80 1.42 4.62
C PRO A 96 6.38 2.22 3.38
N ASP A 97 5.08 2.31 3.10
CA ASP A 97 4.56 3.02 1.92
C ASP A 97 4.81 4.53 2.01
N THR A 98 4.60 5.13 3.19
CA THR A 98 4.88 6.55 3.42
C THR A 98 6.38 6.82 3.38
N TYR A 99 7.19 5.92 3.93
CA TYR A 99 8.65 6.02 3.91
C TYR A 99 9.19 6.09 2.48
N VAL A 100 8.78 5.17 1.61
CA VAL A 100 9.22 5.14 0.21
C VAL A 100 8.85 6.43 -0.52
N ARG A 101 7.63 6.93 -0.31
CA ARG A 101 7.15 8.19 -0.92
C ARG A 101 7.97 9.39 -0.44
N LEU A 102 8.22 9.50 0.86
CA LEU A 102 9.00 10.60 1.45
C LEU A 102 10.45 10.57 0.98
N HIS A 103 11.05 9.38 0.94
CA HIS A 103 12.41 9.23 0.45
C HIS A 103 12.52 9.63 -1.03
N HIS A 104 11.54 9.24 -1.86
CA HIS A 104 11.49 9.66 -3.26
C HIS A 104 11.27 11.17 -3.41
N ALA A 105 10.41 11.78 -2.58
CA ALA A 105 10.19 13.22 -2.59
C ALA A 105 11.45 14.00 -2.20
N SER A 106 12.19 13.56 -1.19
CA SER A 106 13.47 14.17 -0.80
C SER A 106 14.52 14.03 -1.91
N TRP A 107 14.52 12.90 -2.62
CA TRP A 107 15.39 12.69 -3.76
C TRP A 107 15.04 13.63 -4.93
N LEU A 108 13.75 13.79 -5.26
CA LEU A 108 13.27 14.74 -6.28
C LEU A 108 13.67 16.17 -5.95
N PHE A 109 13.50 16.59 -4.69
CA PHE A 109 13.90 17.90 -4.21
C PHE A 109 15.41 18.17 -4.44
N LYS A 110 16.24 17.17 -4.18
CA LYS A 110 17.71 17.28 -4.29
C LYS A 110 18.24 17.21 -5.72
N HIS A 111 17.58 16.42 -6.59
CA HIS A 111 18.17 16.04 -7.88
C HIS A 111 17.39 16.51 -9.10
N TRP A 112 16.14 16.96 -8.91
CA TRP A 112 15.31 17.39 -10.02
C TRP A 112 15.00 18.88 -9.93
N VAL A 113 14.10 19.30 -9.08
CA VAL A 113 13.74 20.72 -8.88
C VAL A 113 13.53 21.00 -7.39
N PRO A 114 14.18 22.02 -6.79
CA PRO A 114 14.05 22.37 -5.37
C PRO A 114 12.73 23.12 -5.09
N GLN A 115 11.61 22.51 -5.48
CA GLN A 115 10.26 23.05 -5.27
C GLN A 115 9.75 22.72 -3.87
N PRO A 116 8.78 23.48 -3.33
CA PRO A 116 8.17 23.17 -2.05
C PRO A 116 7.61 21.74 -2.00
N VAL A 117 7.80 21.07 -0.86
CA VAL A 117 7.27 19.72 -0.60
C VAL A 117 6.07 19.85 0.32
N LEU A 118 4.89 19.50 -0.17
CA LEU A 118 3.66 19.45 0.62
C LEU A 118 3.45 18.06 1.19
N ALA A 119 3.58 17.92 2.51
CA ALA A 119 3.24 16.71 3.25
C ALA A 119 1.75 16.77 3.63
N SER A 120 0.92 15.92 3.02
CA SER A 120 -0.52 15.87 3.27
C SER A 120 -0.92 14.57 3.96
N GLY A 121 -1.67 14.71 5.05
CA GLY A 121 -2.25 13.60 5.79
C GLY A 121 -2.68 14.04 7.18
N GLY A 122 -3.99 14.03 7.41
CA GLY A 122 -4.58 14.14 8.73
C GLY A 122 -4.27 12.88 9.55
N GLY A 123 -4.46 12.97 10.85
CA GLY A 123 -4.31 11.86 11.77
C GLY A 123 -5.58 11.60 12.54
N GLU A 124 -5.68 10.44 13.12
CA GLU A 124 -6.69 10.12 14.10
C GLU A 124 -6.31 10.73 15.46
N ASP A 125 -7.30 11.07 16.28
CA ASP A 125 -7.14 11.56 17.65
C ASP A 125 -6.26 12.83 17.80
N GLY A 126 -6.34 13.76 16.84
CA GLY A 126 -5.61 15.03 16.90
C GLY A 126 -4.11 14.90 16.64
N LYS A 127 -3.64 13.76 16.17
CA LYS A 127 -2.24 13.52 15.80
C LYS A 127 -2.08 13.70 14.29
N SER A 128 -1.28 14.66 13.89
CA SER A 128 -1.03 14.96 12.49
C SER A 128 0.03 14.02 11.91
N TYR A 129 -0.33 13.24 10.91
CA TYR A 129 0.61 12.41 10.15
C TYR A 129 1.60 13.27 9.36
N SER A 130 1.13 14.39 8.84
CA SER A 130 1.93 15.35 8.08
C SER A 130 3.06 15.96 8.92
N GLN A 131 2.89 16.16 10.23
CA GLN A 131 3.98 16.60 11.11
C GLN A 131 5.08 15.54 11.23
N THR A 132 4.72 14.27 11.35
CA THR A 132 5.71 13.18 11.38
C THR A 132 6.46 13.09 10.05
N MET A 133 5.75 13.30 8.92
CA MET A 133 6.34 13.35 7.59
C MET A 133 7.29 14.54 7.42
N ARG A 134 6.93 15.70 7.98
CA ARG A 134 7.78 16.89 8.00
C ARG A 134 9.11 16.62 8.69
N HIS A 135 9.09 16.06 9.91
CA HIS A 135 10.32 15.72 10.62
C HIS A 135 11.23 14.76 9.84
N PHE A 136 10.63 13.83 9.10
CA PHE A 136 11.39 12.95 8.23
C PHE A 136 12.07 13.72 7.07
N LEU A 137 11.33 14.59 6.40
CA LEU A 137 11.85 15.40 5.30
C LEU A 137 12.98 16.34 5.76
N GLU A 138 12.84 16.94 6.96
CA GLU A 138 13.88 17.74 7.59
C GLU A 138 15.15 16.91 7.86
N ALA A 139 14.99 15.69 8.39
CA ALA A 139 16.11 14.77 8.64
C ALA A 139 16.78 14.31 7.33
N GLU A 140 16.01 14.19 6.24
CA GLU A 140 16.53 13.93 4.90
C GLU A 140 17.17 15.16 4.25
N GLY A 141 17.18 16.32 4.90
CA GLY A 141 17.86 17.52 4.46
C GLY A 141 17.04 18.46 3.55
N VAL A 142 15.71 18.34 3.54
CA VAL A 142 14.82 19.32 2.93
C VAL A 142 14.69 20.51 3.89
N PRO A 143 14.97 21.77 3.44
CA PRO A 143 14.86 22.94 4.31
C PRO A 143 13.46 23.14 4.88
N PRO A 144 13.31 23.51 6.18
CA PRO A 144 12.00 23.65 6.82
C PRO A 144 11.05 24.67 6.14
N ASP A 145 11.61 25.72 5.55
CA ASP A 145 10.87 26.76 4.79
C ASP A 145 10.30 26.24 3.46
N LYS A 146 10.79 25.11 2.98
CA LYS A 146 10.33 24.42 1.77
C LYS A 146 9.36 23.28 2.07
N ILE A 147 9.05 23.01 3.33
CA ILE A 147 8.10 21.95 3.71
C ILE A 147 6.79 22.59 4.17
N TRP A 148 5.75 22.31 3.40
CA TRP A 148 4.38 22.68 3.75
C TRP A 148 3.65 21.49 4.34
N VAL A 149 2.73 21.74 5.26
CA VAL A 149 2.03 20.71 6.02
C VAL A 149 0.53 20.92 5.87
N GLU A 150 -0.17 19.86 5.49
CA GLU A 150 -1.62 19.81 5.45
C GLU A 150 -2.08 18.67 6.36
N ASP A 151 -2.88 18.98 7.40
CA ASP A 151 -3.27 18.06 8.48
C ASP A 151 -4.78 17.83 8.61
N ARG A 152 -5.59 18.35 7.70
CA ARG A 152 -7.05 18.22 7.74
C ARG A 152 -7.58 17.06 6.92
N SER A 153 -6.83 16.60 5.92
CA SER A 153 -7.26 15.52 5.04
C SER A 153 -7.27 14.18 5.78
N GLN A 154 -8.45 13.64 6.01
CA GLN A 154 -8.64 12.32 6.64
C GLN A 154 -8.80 11.20 5.61
N SER A 155 -9.05 11.54 4.35
CA SER A 155 -9.19 10.60 3.23
C SER A 155 -8.74 11.25 1.93
N THR A 156 -8.57 10.42 0.90
CA THR A 156 -8.25 10.84 -0.47
C THR A 156 -9.47 11.34 -1.26
N TYR A 157 -10.63 11.51 -0.60
CA TYR A 157 -11.89 11.96 -1.22
C TYR A 157 -12.20 13.39 -0.80
#